data_e11e117b1c08668a5445c228b74c3d5c
#
_entry.id   e11e117b1c08668a5445c228b74c3d5c
#
_cell.length_a   1.000
_cell.length_b   1.000
_cell.length_c   1.000
_cell.angle_alpha   90.00
_cell.angle_beta   90.00
_cell.angle_gamma   90.00
#
_symmetry.space_group_name_H-M   'P 1'
#
loop_
_entity.id
_entity.type
_entity.pdbx_description
1 polymer ?
#
loop_
_entity_poly.entity_id
_entity_poly.type
_entity_poly.pdbx_seq_one_letter_code
_entity_poly.pdbx_strand_id
1 'polypeptide(L)'
;HYHRVSERFAFSTGGFYDYEGGFFRNAALNNKKIDKGQSAGGRFRGIYLPSDNWKADLNVSYEYSDQGGYPYYYTGSVNPAAQSEEMKPYVGTISNNRESDYYRNLMNAGLNLEYQAQHFTLSAVTGYQFLKDRMSIDQDFTAKDIYTLEQKQRIHTLSEELVMKSKGNGRWQWATGVFGFYQWLKTDAPVTFRKDGMGMLNQMLGSVIPSKIEV
;
A
#
# COMPACT_ATOMS: atom_id res chain seq x y z
N HIS A 1 2.05 -20.55 -15.10
CA HIS A 1 2.39 -21.29 -16.34
C HIS A 1 3.61 -20.68 -16.99
N TYR A 2 4.47 -21.55 -17.56
CA TYR A 2 5.65 -21.17 -18.33
C TYR A 2 5.48 -21.68 -19.78
N HIS A 3 5.76 -20.80 -20.74
CA HIS A 3 5.62 -21.12 -22.16
C HIS A 3 6.88 -20.70 -22.93
N ARG A 4 7.52 -21.66 -23.58
CA ARG A 4 8.56 -21.40 -24.57
C ARG A 4 7.90 -21.27 -25.94
N VAL A 5 7.91 -20.06 -26.50
CA VAL A 5 7.32 -19.78 -27.82
C VAL A 5 8.28 -20.06 -28.94
N SER A 6 9.59 -19.77 -28.72
CA SER A 6 10.66 -20.00 -29.67
C SER A 6 11.98 -20.17 -28.92
N GLU A 7 13.07 -20.39 -29.66
CA GLU A 7 14.43 -20.43 -29.08
C GLU A 7 14.83 -19.08 -28.47
N ARG A 8 14.19 -17.98 -28.92
CA ARG A 8 14.53 -16.62 -28.52
C ARG A 8 13.46 -15.94 -27.65
N PHE A 9 12.31 -16.55 -27.45
CA PHE A 9 11.26 -15.99 -26.66
C PHE A 9 10.56 -17.01 -25.76
N ALA A 10 10.48 -16.67 -24.47
CA ALA A 10 9.72 -17.42 -23.50
C ALA A 10 8.98 -16.45 -22.57
N PHE A 11 7.84 -16.86 -22.06
CA PHE A 11 7.12 -16.08 -21.05
C PHE A 11 6.53 -16.97 -19.96
N SER A 12 6.22 -16.37 -18.83
CA SER A 12 5.44 -16.99 -17.78
C SER A 12 4.36 -16.06 -17.28
N THR A 13 3.24 -16.66 -16.89
CA THR A 13 2.13 -15.95 -16.27
C THR A 13 1.73 -16.66 -14.98
N GLY A 14 1.22 -15.91 -14.04
CA GLY A 14 0.65 -16.43 -12.81
C GLY A 14 -0.39 -15.48 -12.28
N GLY A 15 -1.33 -15.99 -11.52
CA GLY A 15 -2.34 -15.22 -10.84
C GLY A 15 -2.70 -15.87 -9.53
N PHE A 16 -3.28 -15.10 -8.64
CA PHE A 16 -3.78 -15.56 -7.35
C PHE A 16 -5.07 -14.82 -7.00
N TYR A 17 -5.85 -15.47 -6.18
CA TYR A 17 -6.95 -14.88 -5.46
C TYR A 17 -6.90 -15.42 -4.03
N ASP A 18 -7.01 -14.51 -3.07
CA ASP A 18 -7.05 -14.84 -1.66
C ASP A 18 -8.28 -14.18 -1.03
N TYR A 19 -8.92 -14.90 -0.09
CA TYR A 19 -10.08 -14.40 0.62
C TYR A 19 -10.01 -14.84 2.09
N GLU A 20 -10.19 -13.88 2.98
CA GLU A 20 -10.26 -14.07 4.42
C GLU A 20 -11.61 -13.57 4.96
N GLY A 21 -12.37 -14.46 5.60
CA GLY A 21 -13.70 -14.16 6.11
C GLY A 21 -13.72 -13.32 7.39
N GLY A 22 -12.55 -13.02 7.98
CA GLY A 22 -12.39 -12.29 9.23
C GLY A 22 -12.74 -13.10 10.48
N PHE A 23 -12.22 -12.65 11.61
CA PHE A 23 -12.38 -13.27 12.92
C PHE A 23 -13.07 -12.35 13.93
N PHE A 24 -12.74 -11.05 13.88
CA PHE A 24 -13.16 -10.07 14.87
C PHE A 24 -14.54 -9.50 14.56
N ARG A 25 -15.35 -9.38 15.60
CA ARG A 25 -16.71 -8.86 15.49
C ARG A 25 -16.85 -7.53 16.18
N ASN A 26 -17.61 -6.64 15.56
CA ASN A 26 -17.89 -5.31 16.09
C ASN A 26 -19.28 -5.31 16.76
N ALA A 27 -19.31 -5.01 18.04
CA ALA A 27 -20.55 -5.02 18.83
C ALA A 27 -21.52 -3.91 18.40
N ALA A 28 -21.02 -2.74 17.98
CA ALA A 28 -21.86 -1.62 17.55
C ALA A 28 -22.45 -1.83 16.15
N LEU A 29 -21.86 -2.71 15.32
CA LEU A 29 -22.30 -3.03 13.96
C LEU A 29 -22.96 -4.42 13.88
N ASN A 30 -23.88 -4.71 14.78
CA ASN A 30 -24.65 -5.96 14.80
C ASN A 30 -23.78 -7.22 14.77
N ASN A 31 -22.63 -7.22 15.46
CA ASN A 31 -21.66 -8.29 15.46
C ASN A 31 -21.11 -8.66 14.06
N LYS A 32 -21.09 -7.69 13.13
CA LYS A 32 -20.48 -7.86 11.82
C LYS A 32 -18.98 -8.10 11.96
N LYS A 33 -18.44 -9.02 11.17
CA LYS A 33 -17.00 -9.23 11.05
C LYS A 33 -16.38 -8.06 10.29
N ILE A 34 -15.33 -7.46 10.87
CA ILE A 34 -14.75 -6.21 10.37
C ILE A 34 -13.41 -6.39 9.64
N ASP A 35 -12.70 -7.48 9.94
CA ASP A 35 -11.35 -7.79 9.46
C ASP A 35 -11.35 -8.74 8.25
N LYS A 36 -12.47 -8.84 7.53
CA LYS A 36 -12.54 -9.59 6.27
C LYS A 36 -11.64 -8.93 5.22
N GLY A 37 -11.08 -9.76 4.35
CA GLY A 37 -10.21 -9.25 3.29
C GLY A 37 -10.30 -10.10 2.03
N GLN A 38 -9.95 -9.50 0.91
CA GLN A 38 -9.72 -10.20 -0.34
C GLN A 38 -8.61 -9.53 -1.11
N SER A 39 -7.84 -10.33 -1.83
CA SER A 39 -6.84 -9.83 -2.75
C SER A 39 -6.81 -10.67 -4.02
N ALA A 40 -6.51 -10.03 -5.12
CA ALA A 40 -6.34 -10.68 -6.41
C ALA A 40 -5.17 -10.03 -7.14
N GLY A 41 -4.41 -10.84 -7.85
CA GLY A 41 -3.30 -10.32 -8.59
C GLY A 41 -2.83 -11.22 -9.71
N GLY A 42 -2.01 -10.63 -10.56
CA GLY A 42 -1.39 -11.34 -11.66
C GLY A 42 0.02 -10.87 -11.91
N ARG A 43 0.80 -11.75 -12.50
CA ARG A 43 2.17 -11.46 -12.94
C ARG A 43 2.43 -12.01 -14.33
N PHE A 44 3.22 -11.26 -15.06
CA PHE A 44 3.78 -11.65 -16.35
C PHE A 44 5.29 -11.48 -16.30
N ARG A 45 6.03 -12.42 -16.86
CA ARG A 45 7.45 -12.28 -17.16
C ARG A 45 7.70 -12.72 -18.57
N GLY A 46 8.36 -11.88 -19.36
CA GLY A 46 8.78 -12.19 -20.72
C GLY A 46 10.30 -12.11 -20.84
N ILE A 47 10.93 -13.13 -21.41
CA ILE A 47 12.35 -13.15 -21.73
C ILE A 47 12.50 -13.20 -23.24
N TYR A 48 13.24 -12.24 -23.78
CA TYR A 48 13.51 -12.14 -25.19
C TYR A 48 15.01 -12.02 -25.46
N LEU A 49 15.51 -12.84 -26.40
CA LEU A 49 16.90 -12.89 -26.83
C LEU A 49 16.97 -12.38 -28.28
N PRO A 50 17.05 -11.05 -28.52
CA PRO A 50 17.11 -10.49 -29.88
C PRO A 50 18.29 -11.06 -30.69
N SER A 51 19.41 -11.29 -30.02
CA SER A 51 20.61 -11.94 -30.55
C SER A 51 21.35 -12.68 -29.44
N ASP A 52 22.43 -13.33 -29.75
CA ASP A 52 23.26 -14.09 -28.79
C ASP A 52 23.90 -13.17 -27.73
N ASN A 53 24.02 -11.89 -28.04
CA ASN A 53 24.62 -10.89 -27.16
C ASN A 53 23.61 -10.05 -26.38
N TRP A 54 22.32 -10.14 -26.71
CA TRP A 54 21.28 -9.34 -26.08
C TRP A 54 20.25 -10.18 -25.36
N LYS A 55 19.89 -9.74 -24.16
CA LYS A 55 18.78 -10.27 -23.40
C LYS A 55 17.90 -9.14 -22.90
N ALA A 56 16.61 -9.27 -23.07
CA ALA A 56 15.59 -8.45 -22.45
C ALA A 56 14.73 -9.32 -21.53
N ASP A 57 14.52 -8.89 -20.28
CA ASP A 57 13.73 -9.59 -19.27
C ASP A 57 12.73 -8.58 -18.68
N LEU A 58 11.48 -8.69 -19.10
CA LEU A 58 10.37 -7.84 -18.65
C LEU A 58 9.57 -8.57 -17.59
N ASN A 59 9.36 -7.92 -16.46
CA ASN A 59 8.47 -8.38 -15.40
C ASN A 59 7.39 -7.34 -15.17
N VAL A 60 6.13 -7.76 -15.08
CA VAL A 60 5.00 -6.91 -14.73
C VAL A 60 4.15 -7.66 -13.72
N SER A 61 3.74 -6.98 -12.67
CA SER A 61 2.77 -7.50 -11.70
C SER A 61 1.75 -6.45 -11.34
N TYR A 62 0.56 -6.91 -11.06
CA TYR A 62 -0.52 -6.09 -10.54
C TYR A 62 -1.24 -6.82 -9.42
N GLU A 63 -1.55 -6.10 -8.35
CA GLU A 63 -2.29 -6.60 -7.21
C GLU A 63 -3.37 -5.59 -6.82
N TYR A 64 -4.57 -6.08 -6.62
CA TYR A 64 -5.66 -5.39 -5.97
C TYR A 64 -5.89 -6.02 -4.60
N SER A 65 -6.05 -5.19 -3.57
CA SER A 65 -6.37 -5.61 -2.21
C SER A 65 -7.51 -4.77 -1.67
N ASP A 66 -8.48 -5.44 -1.06
CA ASP A 66 -9.64 -4.89 -0.38
C ASP A 66 -9.69 -5.50 1.01
N GLN A 67 -9.41 -4.71 2.02
CA GLN A 67 -9.35 -5.15 3.40
C GLN A 67 -10.40 -4.40 4.22
N GLY A 68 -11.02 -5.11 5.14
CA GLY A 68 -11.91 -4.54 6.12
C GLY A 68 -11.16 -3.74 7.18
N GLY A 69 -11.88 -3.38 8.22
CA GLY A 69 -11.40 -2.53 9.27
C GLY A 69 -10.36 -3.18 10.17
N TYR A 70 -9.83 -2.35 11.02
CA TYR A 70 -8.82 -2.73 12.00
C TYR A 70 -9.50 -3.12 13.32
N PRO A 71 -9.13 -4.25 13.95
CA PRO A 71 -9.75 -4.72 15.19
C PRO A 71 -9.22 -3.99 16.42
N TYR A 72 -9.17 -2.67 16.36
CA TYR A 72 -8.82 -1.85 17.51
C TYR A 72 -9.99 -1.65 18.44
N TYR A 73 -9.71 -1.52 19.73
CA TYR A 73 -10.70 -1.24 20.75
C TYR A 73 -10.18 -0.24 21.77
N TYR A 74 -11.09 0.46 22.41
CA TYR A 74 -10.76 1.43 23.45
C TYR A 74 -10.29 0.71 24.72
N THR A 75 -9.09 1.03 25.19
CA THR A 75 -8.48 0.41 26.39
C THR A 75 -8.84 1.10 27.71
N GLY A 76 -9.54 2.22 27.64
CA GLY A 76 -9.83 3.06 28.78
C GLY A 76 -8.89 4.27 28.90
N SER A 77 -9.17 5.13 29.88
CA SER A 77 -8.30 6.25 30.20
C SER A 77 -6.99 5.77 30.85
N VAL A 78 -5.87 6.40 30.50
CA VAL A 78 -4.56 6.15 31.15
C VAL A 78 -4.64 6.44 32.66
N ASN A 79 -5.44 7.44 33.06
CA ASN A 79 -5.78 7.66 34.46
C ASN A 79 -7.19 7.11 34.77
N PRO A 80 -7.30 6.01 35.52
CA PRO A 80 -8.61 5.40 35.84
C PRO A 80 -9.60 6.36 36.51
N ALA A 81 -9.11 7.33 37.30
CA ALA A 81 -9.95 8.31 37.96
C ALA A 81 -10.54 9.37 36.98
N ALA A 82 -9.94 9.49 35.79
CA ALA A 82 -10.44 10.34 34.71
C ALA A 82 -11.32 9.58 33.71
N GLN A 83 -11.59 8.29 33.94
CA GLN A 83 -12.44 7.47 33.07
C GLN A 83 -13.87 7.98 33.12
N SER A 84 -14.38 8.47 32.00
CA SER A 84 -15.78 8.86 31.88
C SER A 84 -16.71 7.66 32.04
N GLU A 85 -17.77 7.79 32.84
CA GLU A 85 -18.82 6.77 33.02
C GLU A 85 -19.43 6.35 31.68
N GLU A 86 -19.61 7.33 30.78
CA GLU A 86 -20.16 7.13 29.44
C GLU A 86 -19.28 6.26 28.54
N MET A 87 -17.95 6.27 28.75
CA MET A 87 -16.99 5.49 27.95
C MET A 87 -16.68 4.12 28.54
N LYS A 88 -17.06 3.85 29.79
CA LYS A 88 -16.83 2.55 30.45
C LYS A 88 -17.35 1.34 29.67
N PRO A 89 -18.56 1.39 29.07
CA PRO A 89 -19.09 0.25 28.33
C PRO A 89 -18.28 -0.16 27.10
N TYR A 90 -17.44 0.74 26.58
CA TYR A 90 -16.65 0.50 25.38
C TYR A 90 -15.25 -0.07 25.66
N VAL A 91 -14.84 -0.09 26.94
CA VAL A 91 -13.52 -0.59 27.32
C VAL A 91 -13.41 -2.09 27.01
N GLY A 92 -12.37 -2.46 26.26
CA GLY A 92 -12.08 -3.84 25.89
C GLY A 92 -12.99 -4.44 24.81
N THR A 93 -13.84 -3.63 24.19
CA THR A 93 -14.74 -4.08 23.12
C THR A 93 -14.47 -3.37 21.80
N ILE A 94 -14.55 -4.10 20.69
CA ILE A 94 -14.55 -3.50 19.37
C ILE A 94 -15.95 -2.95 19.11
N SER A 95 -16.09 -1.64 19.09
CA SER A 95 -17.38 -0.96 19.10
C SER A 95 -17.45 0.27 18.17
N ASN A 96 -16.62 0.32 17.14
CA ASN A 96 -16.65 1.36 16.13
C ASN A 96 -18.05 1.51 15.53
N ASN A 97 -18.56 2.75 15.44
CA ASN A 97 -19.87 3.00 14.85
C ASN A 97 -19.86 3.02 13.31
N ARG A 98 -18.67 3.11 12.69
CA ARG A 98 -18.46 3.10 11.25
C ARG A 98 -17.52 2.00 10.83
N GLU A 99 -17.75 1.47 9.62
CA GLU A 99 -16.81 0.53 9.02
C GLU A 99 -15.54 1.26 8.59
N SER A 100 -14.40 0.67 8.93
CA SER A 100 -13.10 1.05 8.39
C SER A 100 -12.75 0.14 7.22
N ASP A 101 -12.01 0.66 6.28
CA ASP A 101 -11.59 -0.09 5.08
C ASP A 101 -10.20 0.35 4.61
N TYR A 102 -9.55 -0.53 3.84
CA TYR A 102 -8.32 -0.24 3.12
C TYR A 102 -8.35 -0.87 1.72
N TYR A 103 -8.21 -0.06 0.72
CA TYR A 103 -8.10 -0.49 -0.68
C TYR A 103 -6.74 -0.13 -1.24
N ARG A 104 -6.12 -1.09 -1.94
CA ARG A 104 -4.83 -0.87 -2.58
C ARG A 104 -4.82 -1.41 -4.01
N ASN A 105 -4.29 -0.62 -4.92
CA ASN A 105 -3.87 -1.03 -6.25
C ASN A 105 -2.37 -0.83 -6.33
N LEU A 106 -1.64 -1.90 -6.60
CA LEU A 106 -0.19 -1.90 -6.73
C LEU A 106 0.21 -2.51 -8.07
N MET A 107 0.90 -1.74 -8.89
CA MET A 107 1.50 -2.19 -10.13
C MET A 107 3.02 -2.04 -10.05
N ASN A 108 3.74 -3.08 -10.43
CA ASN A 108 5.18 -3.04 -10.62
C ASN A 108 5.51 -3.48 -12.04
N ALA A 109 6.45 -2.78 -12.67
CA ALA A 109 7.05 -3.17 -13.93
C ALA A 109 8.57 -3.01 -13.84
N GLY A 110 9.29 -3.99 -14.33
CA GLY A 110 10.75 -3.97 -14.38
C GLY A 110 11.24 -4.51 -15.71
N LEU A 111 12.11 -3.77 -16.37
CA LEU A 111 12.79 -4.18 -17.59
C LEU A 111 14.28 -4.26 -17.32
N ASN A 112 14.86 -5.43 -17.50
CA ASN A 112 16.30 -5.63 -17.48
C ASN A 112 16.79 -5.90 -18.89
N LEU A 113 17.63 -5.02 -19.41
CA LEU A 113 18.33 -5.16 -20.67
C LEU A 113 19.79 -5.50 -20.39
N GLU A 114 20.28 -6.57 -20.96
CA GLU A 114 21.67 -7.02 -20.83
C GLU A 114 22.31 -7.12 -22.20
N TYR A 115 23.50 -6.53 -22.33
CA TYR A 115 24.34 -6.64 -23.52
C TYR A 115 25.68 -7.28 -23.16
N GLN A 116 26.01 -8.36 -23.85
CA GLN A 116 27.22 -9.13 -23.67
C GLN A 116 28.26 -8.73 -24.75
N ALA A 117 29.14 -7.78 -24.44
CA ALA A 117 30.27 -7.44 -25.30
C ALA A 117 31.42 -8.48 -25.13
N GLN A 118 32.46 -8.36 -25.90
CA GLN A 118 33.62 -9.25 -25.81
C GLN A 118 34.36 -9.13 -24.48
N HIS A 119 34.52 -7.90 -23.96
CA HIS A 119 35.32 -7.60 -22.77
C HIS A 119 34.51 -7.10 -21.57
N PHE A 120 33.23 -6.79 -21.74
CA PHE A 120 32.37 -6.34 -20.70
C PHE A 120 30.93 -6.79 -20.87
N THR A 121 30.15 -6.71 -19.81
CA THR A 121 28.70 -6.82 -19.80
C THR A 121 28.12 -5.47 -19.39
N LEU A 122 27.14 -4.96 -20.15
CA LEU A 122 26.34 -3.80 -19.81
C LEU A 122 24.94 -4.26 -19.43
N SER A 123 24.45 -3.78 -18.29
CA SER A 123 23.08 -4.05 -17.82
C SER A 123 22.38 -2.72 -17.55
N ALA A 124 21.14 -2.59 -18.03
CA ALA A 124 20.25 -1.49 -17.71
C ALA A 124 18.99 -2.05 -17.05
N VAL A 125 18.65 -1.58 -15.86
CA VAL A 125 17.47 -2.00 -15.11
C VAL A 125 16.56 -0.81 -14.88
N THR A 126 15.45 -0.79 -15.61
CA THR A 126 14.39 0.22 -15.45
C THR A 126 13.30 -0.38 -14.57
N GLY A 127 12.95 0.30 -13.49
CA GLY A 127 11.87 -0.06 -12.58
C GLY A 127 10.78 1.01 -12.56
N TYR A 128 9.53 0.60 -12.62
CA TYR A 128 8.38 1.47 -12.42
C TYR A 128 7.41 0.86 -11.41
N GLN A 129 6.99 1.67 -10.44
CA GLN A 129 5.95 1.30 -9.48
C GLN A 129 4.85 2.35 -9.48
N PHE A 130 3.62 1.87 -9.48
CA PHE A 130 2.43 2.66 -9.25
C PHE A 130 1.67 2.10 -8.05
N LEU A 131 1.45 2.96 -7.06
CA LEU A 131 0.60 2.67 -5.90
C LEU A 131 -0.56 3.69 -5.87
N LYS A 132 -1.76 3.17 -5.72
CA LYS A 132 -2.93 3.96 -5.38
C LYS A 132 -3.66 3.25 -4.25
N ASP A 133 -3.77 3.92 -3.11
CA ASP A 133 -4.50 3.38 -1.97
C ASP A 133 -5.50 4.39 -1.40
N ARG A 134 -6.39 3.84 -0.59
CA ARG A 134 -7.34 4.58 0.23
C ARG A 134 -7.53 3.82 1.53
N MET A 135 -7.39 4.52 2.63
CA MET A 135 -7.68 4.05 3.97
C MET A 135 -8.79 4.93 4.55
N SER A 136 -9.81 4.31 5.13
CA SER A 136 -10.85 4.98 5.89
C SER A 136 -10.90 4.38 7.28
N ILE A 137 -10.81 5.21 8.30
CA ILE A 137 -10.76 4.77 9.70
C ILE A 137 -11.77 5.56 10.53
N ASP A 138 -12.57 4.84 11.30
CA ASP A 138 -13.26 5.36 12.47
C ASP A 138 -12.23 5.51 13.60
N GLN A 139 -11.70 6.73 13.74
CA GLN A 139 -10.47 6.99 14.49
C GLN A 139 -10.71 7.09 16.00
N ASP A 140 -11.93 7.24 16.45
CA ASP A 140 -12.23 7.26 17.88
C ASP A 140 -12.36 5.86 18.49
N PHE A 141 -12.51 4.82 17.63
CA PHE A 141 -12.62 3.41 18.00
C PHE A 141 -13.74 3.09 18.99
N THR A 142 -14.81 3.88 18.97
CA THR A 142 -15.96 3.71 19.88
C THR A 142 -17.28 3.72 19.12
N ALA A 143 -18.38 3.50 19.82
CA ALA A 143 -19.73 3.63 19.26
C ALA A 143 -20.21 5.09 19.13
N LYS A 144 -19.39 6.07 19.52
CA LYS A 144 -19.66 7.49 19.30
C LYS A 144 -19.25 7.91 17.89
N ASP A 145 -19.95 8.89 17.35
CA ASP A 145 -19.65 9.46 16.04
C ASP A 145 -18.82 10.74 16.20
N ILE A 146 -17.53 10.60 16.59
CA ILE A 146 -16.67 11.73 16.94
C ILE A 146 -15.93 12.23 15.70
N TYR A 147 -15.09 11.42 15.07
CA TYR A 147 -14.38 11.81 13.86
C TYR A 147 -13.88 10.61 13.06
N THR A 148 -13.75 10.83 11.77
CA THR A 148 -13.19 9.85 10.82
C THR A 148 -11.97 10.42 10.11
N LEU A 149 -11.02 9.57 9.81
CA LEU A 149 -9.87 9.87 8.97
C LEU A 149 -10.01 9.12 7.65
N GLU A 150 -9.87 9.83 6.55
CA GLU A 150 -9.68 9.23 5.24
C GLU A 150 -8.30 9.62 4.72
N GLN A 151 -7.50 8.65 4.31
CA GLN A 151 -6.21 8.89 3.65
C GLN A 151 -6.25 8.30 2.26
N LYS A 152 -5.89 9.10 1.26
CA LYS A 152 -5.73 8.69 -0.13
C LYS A 152 -4.32 8.99 -0.57
N GLN A 153 -3.65 8.00 -1.14
CA GLN A 153 -2.31 8.18 -1.70
C GLN A 153 -2.27 7.77 -3.16
N ARG A 154 -1.46 8.47 -3.91
CA ARG A 154 -1.05 8.11 -5.26
C ARG A 154 0.44 8.34 -5.39
N ILE A 155 1.15 7.25 -5.67
CA ILE A 155 2.61 7.24 -5.74
C ILE A 155 3.02 6.65 -7.09
N HIS A 156 3.92 7.35 -7.78
CA HIS A 156 4.61 6.85 -8.95
C HIS A 156 6.11 6.90 -8.64
N THR A 157 6.79 5.80 -8.83
CA THR A 157 8.24 5.72 -8.66
C THR A 157 8.86 5.18 -9.94
N LEU A 158 9.85 5.87 -10.46
CA LEU A 158 10.68 5.44 -11.57
C LEU A 158 12.12 5.30 -11.08
N SER A 159 12.77 4.20 -11.39
CA SER A 159 14.18 3.98 -11.10
C SER A 159 14.92 3.49 -12.34
N GLU A 160 16.18 3.86 -12.43
CA GLU A 160 17.09 3.40 -13.48
C GLU A 160 18.44 3.07 -12.87
N GLU A 161 18.98 1.91 -13.25
CA GLU A 161 20.32 1.49 -12.88
C GLU A 161 21.06 1.03 -14.13
N LEU A 162 22.23 1.64 -14.39
CA LEU A 162 23.15 1.23 -15.46
C LEU A 162 24.40 0.67 -14.80
N VAL A 163 24.76 -0.55 -15.14
CA VAL A 163 25.94 -1.23 -14.61
C VAL A 163 26.77 -1.81 -15.73
N MET A 164 28.06 -1.55 -15.71
CA MET A 164 29.04 -2.16 -16.60
C MET A 164 30.05 -2.96 -15.78
N LYS A 165 30.29 -4.21 -16.17
CA LYS A 165 31.20 -5.14 -15.51
C LYS A 165 32.21 -5.71 -16.50
N SER A 166 33.46 -5.82 -16.09
CA SER A 166 34.51 -6.48 -16.88
C SER A 166 34.21 -7.97 -17.04
N LYS A 167 34.58 -8.54 -18.17
CA LYS A 167 34.54 -9.97 -18.47
C LYS A 167 35.93 -10.54 -18.53
N GLY A 168 36.04 -11.87 -18.28
CA GLY A 168 37.25 -12.64 -18.40
C GLY A 168 37.97 -12.89 -17.07
N ASN A 169 39.03 -13.65 -17.12
CA ASN A 169 39.85 -14.05 -15.95
C ASN A 169 41.08 -13.14 -15.80
N GLY A 170 40.99 -11.91 -16.26
CA GLY A 170 42.06 -10.93 -16.16
C GLY A 170 42.44 -10.63 -14.70
N ARG A 171 43.68 -10.18 -14.51
CA ARG A 171 44.21 -9.78 -13.19
C ARG A 171 43.43 -8.65 -12.52
N TRP A 172 42.75 -7.82 -13.33
CA TRP A 172 41.88 -6.75 -12.90
C TRP A 172 40.45 -7.02 -13.33
N GLN A 173 39.55 -7.12 -12.35
CA GLN A 173 38.12 -7.17 -12.55
C GLN A 173 37.51 -5.89 -11.96
N TRP A 174 36.59 -5.28 -12.69
CA TRP A 174 35.96 -4.06 -12.28
C TRP A 174 34.46 -4.08 -12.57
N ALA A 175 33.71 -3.33 -11.77
CA ALA A 175 32.32 -3.01 -11.99
C ALA A 175 32.12 -1.52 -11.69
N THR A 176 31.36 -0.86 -12.53
CA THR A 176 30.98 0.53 -12.36
C THR A 176 29.52 0.70 -12.74
N GLY A 177 28.85 1.67 -12.18
CA GLY A 177 27.44 1.94 -12.49
C GLY A 177 26.97 3.28 -11.95
N VAL A 178 25.77 3.63 -12.38
CA VAL A 178 25.01 4.77 -11.91
C VAL A 178 23.60 4.33 -11.61
N PHE A 179 23.00 4.93 -10.57
CA PHE A 179 21.64 4.69 -10.17
C PHE A 179 20.94 6.04 -9.97
N GLY A 180 19.69 6.11 -10.36
CA GLY A 180 18.81 7.23 -10.10
C GLY A 180 17.38 6.76 -9.89
N PHE A 181 16.63 7.51 -9.08
CA PHE A 181 15.20 7.30 -8.98
C PHE A 181 14.48 8.64 -8.82
N TYR A 182 13.21 8.63 -9.21
CA TYR A 182 12.32 9.75 -9.01
C TYR A 182 10.95 9.28 -8.53
N GLN A 183 10.38 9.99 -7.55
CA GLN A 183 9.09 9.64 -6.98
C GLN A 183 8.16 10.85 -6.98
N TRP A 184 6.92 10.65 -7.46
CA TRP A 184 5.81 11.58 -7.34
C TRP A 184 4.84 11.02 -6.30
N LEU A 185 4.64 11.77 -5.24
CA LEU A 185 3.72 11.42 -4.17
C LEU A 185 2.64 12.50 -4.07
N LYS A 186 1.39 12.06 -4.10
CA LYS A 186 0.23 12.87 -3.71
C LYS A 186 -0.50 12.17 -2.58
N THR A 187 -0.68 12.87 -1.46
CA THR A 187 -1.44 12.40 -0.30
C THR A 187 -2.52 13.42 0.03
N ASP A 188 -3.74 12.93 0.23
CA ASP A 188 -4.85 13.66 0.81
C ASP A 188 -5.26 12.91 2.09
N ALA A 189 -5.39 13.62 3.21
CA ALA A 189 -5.71 13.01 4.51
C ALA A 189 -6.71 13.86 5.29
N PRO A 190 -7.96 14.04 4.80
CA PRO A 190 -8.98 14.80 5.50
C PRO A 190 -9.39 14.08 6.79
N VAL A 191 -9.51 14.87 7.86
CA VAL A 191 -10.17 14.49 9.11
C VAL A 191 -11.54 15.13 9.10
N THR A 192 -12.59 14.34 9.28
CA THR A 192 -13.96 14.82 9.32
C THR A 192 -14.50 14.67 10.74
N PHE A 193 -14.75 15.80 11.40
CA PHE A 193 -15.48 15.79 12.66
C PHE A 193 -16.95 15.48 12.42
N ARG A 194 -17.51 14.64 13.29
CA ARG A 194 -18.86 14.12 13.20
C ARG A 194 -19.72 14.72 14.30
N LYS A 195 -20.97 14.28 14.36
CA LYS A 195 -22.00 14.83 15.27
C LYS A 195 -21.51 14.96 16.72
N ASP A 196 -20.93 13.90 17.28
CA ASP A 196 -20.51 13.87 18.69
C ASP A 196 -19.17 14.60 18.91
N GLY A 197 -18.40 14.83 17.85
CA GLY A 197 -17.13 15.55 17.86
C GLY A 197 -17.25 17.07 17.71
N MET A 198 -18.40 17.57 17.25
CA MET A 198 -18.58 19.01 16.98
C MET A 198 -18.47 19.87 18.22
N GLY A 199 -18.94 19.37 19.38
CA GLY A 199 -18.79 20.07 20.65
C GLY A 199 -17.33 20.28 21.05
N MET A 200 -16.51 19.23 20.88
CA MET A 200 -15.07 19.27 21.14
C MET A 200 -14.35 20.22 20.16
N LEU A 201 -14.70 20.16 18.88
CA LEU A 201 -14.14 21.04 17.85
C LEU A 201 -14.48 22.50 18.14
N ASN A 202 -15.74 22.80 18.46
CA ASN A 202 -16.17 24.16 18.82
C ASN A 202 -15.48 24.69 20.09
N GLN A 203 -15.21 23.82 21.05
CA GLN A 203 -14.44 24.19 22.25
C GLN A 203 -12.98 24.49 21.90
N MET A 204 -12.35 23.68 21.07
CA MET A 204 -10.96 23.88 20.62
C MET A 204 -10.81 25.15 19.77
N LEU A 205 -11.75 25.42 18.87
CA LEU A 205 -11.72 26.57 17.97
C LEU A 205 -12.36 27.82 18.55
N GLY A 206 -13.24 27.71 19.56
CA GLY A 206 -13.98 28.80 20.13
C GLY A 206 -13.14 29.89 20.78
N SER A 207 -11.88 29.59 21.11
CA SER A 207 -10.87 30.58 21.53
C SER A 207 -10.18 31.29 20.35
N VAL A 208 -10.32 30.77 19.11
CA VAL A 208 -9.61 31.23 17.90
C VAL A 208 -10.59 31.75 16.85
N ILE A 209 -11.76 31.15 16.73
CA ILE A 209 -12.78 31.51 15.73
C ILE A 209 -14.11 31.77 16.45
N PRO A 210 -14.64 33.02 16.44
CA PRO A 210 -15.86 33.37 17.18
C PRO A 210 -17.15 32.76 16.61
N SER A 211 -17.11 32.10 15.48
CA SER A 211 -18.29 31.52 14.80
C SER A 211 -18.43 30.03 15.06
N LYS A 212 -19.63 29.56 15.39
CA LYS A 212 -19.96 28.15 15.47
C LYS A 212 -19.88 27.53 14.08
N ILE A 213 -19.23 26.37 13.97
CA ILE A 213 -19.29 25.52 12.78
C ILE A 213 -20.49 24.61 12.97
N GLU A 214 -21.47 24.69 12.07
CA GLU A 214 -22.64 23.82 12.00
C GLU A 214 -22.49 22.88 10.81
N VAL A 215 -22.91 21.64 10.99
CA VAL A 215 -22.92 20.59 9.93
C VAL A 215 -24.34 20.33 9.49
#